data_e8036e54f40d7aed2384cf7e645b5949
#
_entry.id   e8036e54f40d7aed2384cf7e645b5949
#
_cell.length_a   1.000
_cell.length_b   1.000
_cell.length_c   1.000
_cell.angle_alpha   90.00
_cell.angle_beta   90.00
_cell.angle_gamma   90.00
#
_symmetry.space_group_name_H-M   'P 1'
#
loop_
_entity.id
_entity.type
_entity.pdbx_description
1 polymer ?
#
loop_
_entity_poly.entity_id
_entity_poly.type
_entity_poly.pdbx_seq_one_letter_code
_entity_poly.pdbx_strand_id
1 'polypeptide(L)'
;MANITKLYDTPPYQEQDSDSKDYKKKLLRHRAGKGAKYLIGAVVVLCGCLAFNVWSRNKTYTTYETTATVEHSSTVNTLYTEYNGKLLKYSKDGISCIASNNEAVWSQTYNMQNPMVDICQSAVAVADQQGNTVYVFDAQGAVTEISTLLPIQQISVSAQGVTAILLNDSTVSWIYLYDKEGNKLAESRCSLDETGQPISIGISPDGAKLVVSYLQVQEGSAASCVVFYNFGSVGSNFVDKIVSSKVYADTVIPRVKYIGKSTCAAISDQGIIYYEGAEIPEEKNAVTVDSEIESIFWGDGRIGIVTLG
;
A
#
# COMPACT_ATOMS: atom_id res chain seq x y z
N MET A 1 47.30 -96.39 24.34
CA MET A 1 48.05 -95.17 24.76
C MET A 1 47.72 -94.10 23.81
N ALA A 2 46.81 -93.20 24.17
CA ALA A 2 46.46 -92.07 23.37
C ALA A 2 46.60 -90.78 24.22
N ASN A 3 47.46 -89.91 23.77
CA ASN A 3 47.77 -88.70 24.43
C ASN A 3 46.73 -87.59 24.01
N ILE A 4 45.99 -87.10 24.97
CA ILE A 4 45.02 -86.10 24.75
C ILE A 4 45.72 -84.77 24.90
N THR A 5 45.83 -84.01 23.83
CA THR A 5 46.37 -82.66 23.77
C THR A 5 45.31 -81.67 24.32
N LYS A 6 45.69 -80.91 25.34
CA LYS A 6 44.87 -79.85 25.91
C LYS A 6 44.61 -78.75 24.90
N LEU A 7 43.32 -78.44 24.63
CA LEU A 7 42.89 -77.27 23.89
C LEU A 7 43.06 -76.03 24.79
N TYR A 8 43.75 -75.03 24.31
CA TYR A 8 43.86 -73.75 24.99
C TYR A 8 42.54 -72.99 24.84
N ASP A 9 41.90 -72.66 25.97
CA ASP A 9 40.83 -71.75 26.06
C ASP A 9 41.36 -70.34 25.69
N THR A 10 40.91 -69.83 24.59
CA THR A 10 41.06 -68.34 24.29
C THR A 10 40.06 -67.60 25.12
N PRO A 11 40.48 -66.56 25.85
CA PRO A 11 39.55 -65.74 26.60
C PRO A 11 38.58 -65.00 25.64
N PRO A 12 37.33 -64.79 26.06
CA PRO A 12 36.35 -64.06 25.21
C PRO A 12 36.84 -62.66 24.89
N TYR A 13 36.78 -62.35 23.60
CA TYR A 13 37.11 -61.07 23.06
C TYR A 13 36.16 -60.06 23.71
N GLN A 14 36.63 -59.25 24.69
CA GLN A 14 35.88 -58.11 25.19
C GLN A 14 35.95 -57.01 24.12
N GLU A 15 34.87 -56.86 23.41
CA GLU A 15 34.65 -55.78 22.49
C GLU A 15 34.81 -54.45 23.21
N GLN A 16 35.84 -53.67 22.86
CA GLN A 16 36.09 -52.35 23.37
C GLN A 16 35.04 -51.36 22.82
N ASP A 17 33.81 -51.45 23.33
CA ASP A 17 32.68 -50.57 22.95
C ASP A 17 32.87 -49.13 23.43
N SER A 18 33.87 -48.86 24.28
CA SER A 18 34.20 -47.51 24.77
C SER A 18 34.95 -46.67 23.72
N ASP A 19 35.81 -47.26 22.91
CA ASP A 19 36.63 -46.54 21.93
C ASP A 19 35.80 -46.11 20.70
N SER A 20 34.81 -46.91 20.33
CA SER A 20 33.91 -46.61 19.22
C SER A 20 32.97 -45.43 19.54
N LYS A 21 32.53 -45.31 20.80
CA LYS A 21 31.69 -44.23 21.28
C LYS A 21 32.46 -42.90 21.35
N ASP A 22 33.72 -42.94 21.78
CA ASP A 22 34.56 -41.75 21.85
C ASP A 22 34.98 -41.26 20.46
N TYR A 23 35.24 -42.16 19.53
CA TYR A 23 35.52 -41.85 18.13
C TYR A 23 34.30 -41.21 17.46
N LYS A 24 33.11 -41.76 17.65
CA LYS A 24 31.84 -41.17 17.16
C LYS A 24 31.58 -39.78 17.74
N LYS A 25 31.84 -39.57 19.05
CA LYS A 25 31.72 -38.22 19.68
C LYS A 25 32.73 -37.22 19.11
N LYS A 26 33.97 -37.62 18.86
CA LYS A 26 34.99 -36.74 18.23
C LYS A 26 34.60 -36.37 16.80
N LEU A 27 34.07 -37.32 16.03
CA LEU A 27 33.59 -37.11 14.66
C LEU A 27 32.38 -36.18 14.61
N LEU A 28 31.43 -36.35 15.53
CA LEU A 28 30.27 -35.47 15.68
C LEU A 28 30.67 -34.03 16.07
N ARG A 29 31.61 -33.91 17.03
CA ARG A 29 32.15 -32.58 17.41
C ARG A 29 32.89 -31.89 16.26
N HIS A 30 33.64 -32.63 15.44
CA HIS A 30 34.36 -32.08 14.30
C HIS A 30 33.40 -31.66 13.18
N ARG A 31 32.35 -32.48 12.90
CA ARG A 31 31.28 -32.10 11.94
C ARG A 31 30.44 -30.96 12.44
N ALA A 32 30.08 -30.91 13.74
CA ALA A 32 29.38 -29.83 14.35
C ALA A 32 30.19 -28.52 14.31
N GLY A 33 31.52 -28.58 14.56
CA GLY A 33 32.41 -27.42 14.47
C GLY A 33 32.54 -26.86 13.05
N LYS A 34 32.55 -27.70 12.02
CA LYS A 34 32.50 -27.23 10.61
C LYS A 34 31.16 -26.67 10.25
N GLY A 35 30.06 -27.35 10.62
CA GLY A 35 28.70 -26.84 10.41
C GLY A 35 28.44 -25.50 11.09
N ALA A 36 28.91 -25.33 12.33
CA ALA A 36 28.83 -24.06 13.07
C ALA A 36 29.56 -22.91 12.37
N LYS A 37 30.73 -23.15 11.78
CA LYS A 37 31.47 -22.13 11.02
C LYS A 37 30.71 -21.67 9.78
N TYR A 38 30.09 -22.60 9.03
CA TYR A 38 29.25 -22.24 7.89
C TYR A 38 27.98 -21.51 8.32
N LEU A 39 27.37 -21.90 9.42
CA LEU A 39 26.19 -21.26 9.98
C LEU A 39 26.50 -19.82 10.45
N ILE A 40 27.64 -19.62 11.13
CA ILE A 40 28.11 -18.27 11.51
C ILE A 40 28.39 -17.44 10.26
N GLY A 41 29.04 -18.00 9.24
CA GLY A 41 29.27 -17.31 7.97
C GLY A 41 27.95 -16.89 7.28
N ALA A 42 26.95 -17.76 7.24
CA ALA A 42 25.64 -17.45 6.70
C ALA A 42 24.92 -16.35 7.49
N VAL A 43 24.97 -16.38 8.82
CA VAL A 43 24.41 -15.33 9.68
C VAL A 43 25.09 -13.98 9.44
N VAL A 44 26.43 -13.96 9.33
CA VAL A 44 27.16 -12.71 9.04
C VAL A 44 26.76 -12.13 7.68
N VAL A 45 26.63 -12.97 6.65
CA VAL A 45 26.17 -12.52 5.33
C VAL A 45 24.74 -11.99 5.40
N LEU A 46 23.85 -12.70 6.10
CA LEU A 46 22.46 -12.26 6.27
C LEU A 46 22.38 -10.90 7.01
N CYS A 47 23.13 -10.75 8.11
CA CYS A 47 23.22 -9.47 8.84
C CYS A 47 23.81 -8.36 7.96
N GLY A 48 24.82 -8.67 7.15
CA GLY A 48 25.38 -7.71 6.19
C GLY A 48 24.36 -7.26 5.15
N CYS A 49 23.59 -8.18 4.59
CA CYS A 49 22.52 -7.87 3.64
C CYS A 49 21.40 -7.04 4.29
N LEU A 50 21.01 -7.36 5.52
CA LEU A 50 20.02 -6.58 6.27
C LEU A 50 20.53 -5.17 6.57
N ALA A 51 21.76 -5.05 7.06
CA ALA A 51 22.38 -3.75 7.34
C ALA A 51 22.50 -2.91 6.07
N PHE A 52 22.91 -3.51 4.95
CA PHE A 52 22.96 -2.83 3.65
C PHE A 52 21.57 -2.37 3.18
N ASN A 53 20.55 -3.21 3.35
CA ASN A 53 19.17 -2.86 3.00
C ASN A 53 18.67 -1.66 3.84
N VAL A 54 18.91 -1.68 5.16
CA VAL A 54 18.53 -0.56 6.05
C VAL A 54 19.30 0.71 5.69
N TRP A 55 20.61 0.58 5.44
CA TRP A 55 21.44 1.73 5.05
C TRP A 55 21.00 2.31 3.70
N SER A 56 20.73 1.46 2.72
CA SER A 56 20.24 1.89 1.40
C SER A 56 18.88 2.60 1.47
N ARG A 57 17.97 2.11 2.33
CA ARG A 57 16.65 2.74 2.53
C ARG A 57 16.71 4.09 3.26
N ASN A 58 17.71 4.26 4.13
CA ASN A 58 17.86 5.49 4.92
C ASN A 58 18.83 6.49 4.29
N LYS A 59 19.31 6.24 3.07
CA LYS A 59 20.21 7.14 2.38
C LYS A 59 19.46 8.41 1.97
N THR A 60 19.89 9.54 2.53
CA THR A 60 19.39 10.86 2.13
C THR A 60 20.27 11.42 1.01
N TYR A 61 19.64 11.92 -0.05
CA TYR A 61 20.33 12.56 -1.16
C TYR A 61 20.23 14.07 -0.98
N THR A 62 21.39 14.74 -0.86
CA THR A 62 21.48 16.19 -0.69
C THR A 62 21.84 16.93 -1.99
N THR A 63 22.21 16.19 -3.01
CA THR A 63 22.59 16.74 -4.33
C THR A 63 21.98 15.90 -5.43
N TYR A 64 21.68 16.55 -6.53
CA TYR A 64 21.21 15.88 -7.76
C TYR A 64 22.07 16.33 -8.95
N GLU A 65 22.16 15.48 -9.95
CA GLU A 65 22.79 15.78 -11.24
C GLU A 65 21.73 15.66 -12.33
N THR A 66 21.61 16.69 -13.16
CA THR A 66 20.71 16.66 -14.31
C THR A 66 21.34 15.81 -15.40
N THR A 67 20.81 14.63 -15.63
CA THR A 67 21.34 13.67 -16.62
C THR A 67 20.83 13.96 -18.03
N ALA A 68 19.65 14.56 -18.17
CA ALA A 68 19.09 14.97 -19.46
C ALA A 68 18.08 16.08 -19.25
N THR A 69 18.00 16.98 -20.23
CA THR A 69 16.95 17.98 -20.36
C THR A 69 16.30 17.81 -21.72
N VAL A 70 14.99 17.60 -21.72
CA VAL A 70 14.20 17.44 -22.94
C VAL A 70 13.24 18.61 -23.04
N GLU A 71 13.33 19.37 -24.13
CA GLU A 71 12.35 20.38 -24.46
C GLU A 71 11.04 19.69 -24.84
N HIS A 72 9.97 20.05 -24.16
CA HIS A 72 8.67 19.45 -24.40
C HIS A 72 7.65 20.58 -24.68
N SER A 73 6.95 20.45 -25.80
CA SER A 73 5.81 21.32 -26.09
C SER A 73 4.65 20.88 -25.19
N SER A 74 4.55 21.44 -24.02
CA SER A 74 3.39 21.23 -23.12
C SER A 74 2.38 22.35 -23.31
N THR A 75 1.12 21.99 -23.39
CA THR A 75 0.02 22.95 -23.26
C THR A 75 -0.03 23.51 -21.84
N VAL A 76 -0.50 24.72 -21.69
CA VAL A 76 -0.79 25.32 -20.38
C VAL A 76 -1.69 24.36 -19.61
N ASN A 77 -1.35 24.03 -18.34
CA ASN A 77 -2.06 23.07 -17.46
C ASN A 77 -1.76 21.57 -17.69
N THR A 78 -0.58 21.24 -18.17
CA THR A 78 -0.11 19.85 -18.14
C THR A 78 0.46 19.53 -16.76
N LEU A 79 0.01 18.44 -16.16
CA LEU A 79 0.46 17.95 -14.86
C LEU A 79 1.30 16.68 -15.05
N TYR A 80 2.21 16.47 -14.10
CA TYR A 80 3.15 15.35 -14.12
C TYR A 80 3.16 14.67 -12.76
N THR A 81 3.24 13.35 -12.75
CA THR A 81 3.41 12.55 -11.55
C THR A 81 4.29 11.32 -11.83
N GLU A 82 4.93 10.80 -10.79
CA GLU A 82 5.71 9.57 -10.88
C GLU A 82 4.79 8.35 -10.98
N TYR A 83 5.16 7.38 -11.79
CA TYR A 83 4.46 6.12 -11.97
C TYR A 83 5.43 4.98 -12.31
N ASN A 84 5.72 4.10 -11.34
CA ASN A 84 6.60 2.94 -11.51
C ASN A 84 7.95 3.26 -12.17
N GLY A 85 8.63 4.30 -11.70
CA GLY A 85 9.91 4.76 -12.27
C GLY A 85 9.78 5.41 -13.65
N LYS A 86 8.57 5.74 -14.08
CA LYS A 86 8.23 6.45 -15.31
C LYS A 86 7.54 7.76 -14.98
N LEU A 87 7.36 8.59 -15.98
CA LEU A 87 6.65 9.86 -15.86
C LEU A 87 5.24 9.71 -16.45
N LEU A 88 4.23 9.97 -15.63
CA LEU A 88 2.85 10.11 -16.08
C LEU A 88 2.58 11.57 -16.35
N LYS A 89 2.25 11.89 -17.60
CA LYS A 89 1.86 13.22 -18.07
C LYS A 89 0.37 13.21 -18.36
N TYR A 90 -0.38 14.16 -17.78
CA TYR A 90 -1.81 14.28 -18.05
C TYR A 90 -2.27 15.73 -18.13
N SER A 91 -3.33 15.93 -18.89
CA SER A 91 -3.93 17.24 -19.15
C SER A 91 -5.44 17.06 -19.40
N LYS A 92 -6.12 18.12 -19.80
CA LYS A 92 -7.53 18.05 -20.25
C LYS A 92 -7.74 17.18 -21.48
N ASP A 93 -6.72 17.04 -22.32
CA ASP A 93 -6.82 16.42 -23.65
C ASP A 93 -6.37 14.96 -23.66
N GLY A 94 -5.76 14.48 -22.58
CA GLY A 94 -5.28 13.09 -22.51
C GLY A 94 -4.23 12.83 -21.44
N ILE A 95 -3.85 11.56 -21.35
CA ILE A 95 -2.84 11.03 -20.45
C ILE A 95 -1.83 10.19 -21.23
N SER A 96 -0.55 10.24 -20.83
CA SER A 96 0.50 9.41 -21.42
C SER A 96 1.53 9.00 -20.36
N CYS A 97 1.98 7.76 -20.46
CA CYS A 97 3.07 7.21 -19.67
C CYS A 97 4.35 7.30 -20.50
N ILE A 98 5.37 7.95 -19.95
CA ILE A 98 6.64 8.23 -20.62
C ILE A 98 7.76 7.51 -19.89
N ALA A 99 8.54 6.70 -20.61
CA ALA A 99 9.70 6.03 -20.07
C ALA A 99 10.88 7.00 -19.86
N SER A 100 11.91 6.56 -19.14
CA SER A 100 13.11 7.36 -18.85
C SER A 100 13.90 7.76 -20.11
N ASN A 101 13.72 7.06 -21.24
CA ASN A 101 14.27 7.40 -22.55
C ASN A 101 13.42 8.39 -23.34
N ASN A 102 12.38 8.97 -22.72
CA ASN A 102 11.41 9.89 -23.31
C ASN A 102 10.48 9.28 -24.38
N GLU A 103 10.40 7.96 -24.47
CA GLU A 103 9.44 7.29 -25.35
C GLU A 103 8.10 7.09 -24.64
N ALA A 104 7.00 7.31 -25.36
CA ALA A 104 5.67 7.01 -24.82
C ALA A 104 5.47 5.48 -24.76
N VAL A 105 5.22 4.97 -23.57
CA VAL A 105 4.88 3.55 -23.32
C VAL A 105 3.46 3.28 -23.78
N TRP A 106 2.54 4.17 -23.36
CA TRP A 106 1.15 4.18 -23.78
C TRP A 106 0.58 5.60 -23.66
N SER A 107 -0.49 5.87 -24.37
CA SER A 107 -1.22 7.12 -24.30
C SER A 107 -2.69 6.92 -24.60
N GLN A 108 -3.54 7.76 -23.99
CA GLN A 108 -4.98 7.82 -24.23
C GLN A 108 -5.41 9.26 -24.35
N THR A 109 -6.16 9.56 -25.40
CA THR A 109 -6.83 10.85 -25.57
C THR A 109 -8.21 10.84 -24.96
N TYR A 110 -8.58 11.91 -24.33
CA TYR A 110 -9.91 12.17 -23.80
C TYR A 110 -10.20 13.69 -23.83
N ASN A 111 -11.39 14.08 -23.42
CA ASN A 111 -11.75 15.49 -23.24
C ASN A 111 -12.35 15.64 -21.85
N MET A 112 -11.58 16.15 -20.91
CA MET A 112 -11.95 16.39 -19.51
C MET A 112 -11.81 17.86 -19.17
N GLN A 113 -12.66 18.34 -18.28
CA GLN A 113 -12.56 19.74 -17.82
C GLN A 113 -11.59 19.88 -16.64
N ASN A 114 -11.65 18.94 -15.69
CA ASN A 114 -10.84 18.94 -14.48
C ASN A 114 -10.30 17.52 -14.21
N PRO A 115 -9.27 17.07 -14.95
CA PRO A 115 -8.74 15.72 -14.78
C PRO A 115 -8.09 15.56 -13.41
N MET A 116 -8.50 14.52 -12.68
CA MET A 116 -7.88 14.04 -11.45
C MET A 116 -7.32 12.64 -11.65
N VAL A 117 -6.19 12.34 -11.04
CA VAL A 117 -5.51 11.05 -11.16
C VAL A 117 -5.28 10.45 -9.78
N ASP A 118 -5.56 9.15 -9.63
CA ASP A 118 -5.07 8.34 -8.51
C ASP A 118 -4.27 7.16 -9.04
N ILE A 119 -3.24 6.78 -8.30
CA ILE A 119 -2.27 5.74 -8.67
C ILE A 119 -2.11 4.79 -7.50
N CYS A 120 -2.19 3.50 -7.80
CA CYS A 120 -1.82 2.45 -6.86
C CYS A 120 -1.00 1.38 -7.57
N GLN A 121 0.31 1.35 -7.29
CA GLN A 121 1.26 0.44 -7.95
C GLN A 121 1.15 0.54 -9.49
N SER A 122 0.67 -0.53 -10.16
CA SER A 122 0.57 -0.61 -11.61
C SER A 122 -0.77 -0.14 -12.19
N ALA A 123 -1.73 0.21 -11.35
CA ALA A 123 -3.01 0.73 -11.78
C ALA A 123 -3.04 2.26 -11.72
N VAL A 124 -3.64 2.87 -12.72
CA VAL A 124 -3.86 4.32 -12.81
C VAL A 124 -5.34 4.55 -13.11
N ALA A 125 -5.99 5.42 -12.35
CA ALA A 125 -7.31 5.91 -12.69
C ALA A 125 -7.26 7.40 -12.96
N VAL A 126 -7.91 7.86 -14.02
CA VAL A 126 -8.13 9.26 -14.32
C VAL A 126 -9.62 9.53 -14.48
N ALA A 127 -10.11 10.58 -13.85
CA ALA A 127 -11.51 10.98 -13.91
C ALA A 127 -11.65 12.48 -14.13
N ASP A 128 -12.74 12.84 -14.75
CA ASP A 128 -13.16 14.25 -14.85
C ASP A 128 -13.90 14.65 -13.57
N GLN A 129 -13.30 15.51 -12.75
CA GLN A 129 -13.95 16.03 -11.55
C GLN A 129 -15.15 16.91 -11.95
N GLN A 130 -16.30 16.66 -11.36
CA GLN A 130 -17.61 17.19 -11.74
C GLN A 130 -18.14 16.69 -13.10
N GLY A 131 -17.38 15.83 -13.78
CA GLY A 131 -17.82 15.08 -14.95
C GLY A 131 -18.35 13.69 -14.57
N ASN A 132 -18.43 12.81 -15.60
CA ASN A 132 -19.08 11.51 -15.47
C ASN A 132 -18.24 10.34 -16.00
N THR A 133 -16.98 10.60 -16.37
CA THR A 133 -16.15 9.58 -17.04
C THR A 133 -14.90 9.28 -16.22
N VAL A 134 -14.58 8.01 -16.07
CA VAL A 134 -13.34 7.50 -15.47
C VAL A 134 -12.68 6.54 -16.45
N TYR A 135 -11.39 6.68 -16.65
CA TYR A 135 -10.55 5.70 -17.34
C TYR A 135 -9.61 5.02 -16.34
N VAL A 136 -9.59 3.70 -16.37
CA VAL A 136 -8.71 2.88 -15.52
C VAL A 136 -7.72 2.15 -16.42
N PHE A 137 -6.42 2.31 -16.14
CA PHE A 137 -5.32 1.73 -16.91
C PHE A 137 -4.58 0.70 -16.08
N ASP A 138 -4.17 -0.38 -16.72
CA ASP A 138 -3.21 -1.32 -16.17
C ASP A 138 -1.75 -0.94 -16.53
N ALA A 139 -0.80 -1.77 -16.10
CA ALA A 139 0.64 -1.56 -16.36
C ALA A 139 1.02 -1.50 -17.84
N GLN A 140 0.22 -2.13 -18.72
CA GLN A 140 0.40 -2.22 -20.15
C GLN A 140 -0.32 -1.11 -20.91
N GLY A 141 -1.14 -0.33 -20.19
CA GLY A 141 -1.97 0.72 -20.78
C GLY A 141 -3.27 0.22 -21.38
N ALA A 142 -3.67 -1.02 -21.05
CA ALA A 142 -5.03 -1.47 -21.35
C ALA A 142 -6.01 -0.64 -20.55
N VAL A 143 -7.03 -0.10 -21.21
CA VAL A 143 -7.96 0.88 -20.65
C VAL A 143 -9.36 0.33 -20.53
N THR A 144 -9.97 0.59 -19.36
CA THR A 144 -11.40 0.39 -19.13
C THR A 144 -12.04 1.76 -18.89
N GLU A 145 -13.14 2.02 -19.58
CA GLU A 145 -13.94 3.23 -19.41
C GLU A 145 -15.15 2.94 -18.52
N ILE A 146 -15.35 3.75 -17.50
CA ILE A 146 -16.50 3.72 -16.60
C ILE A 146 -17.26 5.03 -16.75
N SER A 147 -18.55 4.94 -17.06
CA SER A 147 -19.44 6.09 -17.13
C SER A 147 -20.39 6.09 -15.93
N THR A 148 -20.47 7.22 -15.24
CA THR A 148 -21.36 7.42 -14.10
C THR A 148 -22.56 8.28 -14.48
N LEU A 149 -23.66 8.14 -13.75
CA LEU A 149 -24.85 8.98 -13.95
C LEU A 149 -24.78 10.30 -13.16
N LEU A 150 -23.96 10.32 -12.10
CA LEU A 150 -23.81 11.45 -11.20
C LEU A 150 -22.41 12.04 -11.31
N PRO A 151 -22.25 13.33 -11.00
CA PRO A 151 -20.96 13.99 -11.04
C PRO A 151 -19.94 13.36 -10.08
N ILE A 152 -18.72 13.16 -10.56
CA ILE A 152 -17.61 12.56 -9.83
C ILE A 152 -16.96 13.63 -8.94
N GLN A 153 -16.82 13.33 -7.65
CA GLN A 153 -16.11 14.18 -6.69
C GLN A 153 -14.68 13.73 -6.47
N GLN A 154 -14.50 12.43 -6.29
CA GLN A 154 -13.19 11.82 -6.02
C GLN A 154 -13.16 10.37 -6.52
N ILE A 155 -11.95 9.91 -6.86
CA ILE A 155 -11.67 8.52 -7.19
C ILE A 155 -10.56 8.00 -6.30
N SER A 156 -10.54 6.68 -6.11
CA SER A 156 -9.40 5.96 -5.55
C SER A 156 -9.29 4.59 -6.19
N VAL A 157 -8.09 4.21 -6.63
CA VAL A 157 -7.82 2.96 -7.36
C VAL A 157 -6.95 2.02 -6.53
N SER A 158 -7.26 0.73 -6.58
CA SER A 158 -6.43 -0.34 -5.99
C SER A 158 -5.36 -0.81 -6.98
N ALA A 159 -4.38 -1.57 -6.49
CA ALA A 159 -3.34 -2.17 -7.34
C ALA A 159 -3.89 -3.17 -8.37
N GLN A 160 -5.10 -3.66 -8.16
CA GLN A 160 -5.79 -4.61 -9.05
C GLN A 160 -6.76 -3.94 -10.03
N GLY A 161 -6.84 -2.59 -10.01
CA GLY A 161 -7.75 -1.81 -10.85
C GLY A 161 -9.17 -1.67 -10.29
N VAL A 162 -9.45 -2.20 -9.08
CA VAL A 162 -10.73 -1.90 -8.42
C VAL A 162 -10.78 -0.42 -8.10
N THR A 163 -11.82 0.26 -8.54
CA THR A 163 -11.95 1.72 -8.44
C THR A 163 -13.14 2.11 -7.58
N ALA A 164 -12.88 2.85 -6.51
CA ALA A 164 -13.89 3.52 -5.73
C ALA A 164 -14.14 4.93 -6.30
N ILE A 165 -15.41 5.28 -6.48
CA ILE A 165 -15.84 6.56 -7.03
C ILE A 165 -16.80 7.21 -6.04
N LEU A 166 -16.45 8.39 -5.57
CA LEU A 166 -17.35 9.25 -4.79
C LEU A 166 -18.13 10.15 -5.75
N LEU A 167 -19.43 10.05 -5.68
CA LEU A 167 -20.39 10.78 -6.52
C LEU A 167 -21.24 11.69 -5.65
N ASN A 168 -21.65 12.82 -6.19
CA ASN A 168 -22.51 13.75 -5.48
C ASN A 168 -23.78 14.08 -6.30
N ASP A 169 -24.92 13.95 -5.64
CA ASP A 169 -26.22 14.40 -6.15
C ASP A 169 -26.83 15.36 -5.14
N SER A 170 -26.46 16.66 -5.26
CA SER A 170 -26.98 17.81 -4.49
C SER A 170 -27.20 17.59 -2.99
N THR A 171 -27.99 16.57 -2.61
CA THR A 171 -28.39 16.29 -1.21
C THR A 171 -27.90 14.92 -0.71
N VAL A 172 -27.44 14.05 -1.62
CA VAL A 172 -27.02 12.68 -1.31
C VAL A 172 -25.72 12.39 -2.03
N SER A 173 -24.78 11.81 -1.32
CA SER A 173 -23.56 11.31 -1.92
C SER A 173 -23.65 9.80 -2.07
N TRP A 174 -22.98 9.28 -3.07
CA TRP A 174 -22.89 7.86 -3.35
C TRP A 174 -21.44 7.44 -3.47
N ILE A 175 -21.12 6.26 -3.00
CA ILE A 175 -19.83 5.63 -3.20
C ILE A 175 -20.08 4.35 -4.01
N TYR A 176 -19.53 4.31 -5.21
CA TYR A 176 -19.59 3.12 -6.09
C TYR A 176 -18.22 2.46 -6.17
N LEU A 177 -18.21 1.13 -6.15
CA LEU A 177 -17.03 0.33 -6.43
C LEU A 177 -17.22 -0.39 -7.75
N TYR A 178 -16.20 -0.30 -8.59
CA TYR A 178 -16.13 -1.00 -9.88
C TYR A 178 -14.94 -1.93 -9.92
N ASP A 179 -15.06 -3.06 -10.60
CA ASP A 179 -13.91 -3.92 -10.92
C ASP A 179 -13.10 -3.33 -12.09
N LYS A 180 -11.99 -3.99 -12.41
CA LYS A 180 -11.13 -3.58 -13.54
C LYS A 180 -11.77 -3.75 -14.92
N GLU A 181 -12.85 -4.50 -15.04
CA GLU A 181 -13.66 -4.66 -16.24
C GLU A 181 -14.77 -3.61 -16.36
N GLY A 182 -14.98 -2.77 -15.33
CA GLY A 182 -16.00 -1.73 -15.29
C GLY A 182 -17.37 -2.21 -14.79
N ASN A 183 -17.46 -3.41 -14.18
CA ASN A 183 -18.68 -3.88 -13.56
C ASN A 183 -18.80 -3.30 -12.15
N LYS A 184 -20.02 -2.83 -11.79
CA LYS A 184 -20.27 -2.30 -10.44
C LYS A 184 -20.35 -3.45 -9.44
N LEU A 185 -19.43 -3.44 -8.45
CA LEU A 185 -19.32 -4.43 -7.39
C LEU A 185 -20.20 -4.11 -6.19
N ALA A 186 -20.26 -2.83 -5.81
CA ALA A 186 -21.00 -2.36 -4.64
C ALA A 186 -21.40 -0.90 -4.82
N GLU A 187 -22.42 -0.51 -4.05
CA GLU A 187 -22.83 0.87 -3.90
C GLU A 187 -23.19 1.16 -2.44
N SER A 188 -22.92 2.37 -1.98
CA SER A 188 -23.30 2.86 -0.67
C SER A 188 -23.89 4.25 -0.80
N ARG A 189 -25.07 4.46 -0.23
CA ARG A 189 -25.72 5.75 -0.13
C ARG A 189 -25.28 6.46 1.16
N CYS A 190 -24.84 7.68 1.05
CA CYS A 190 -24.43 8.53 2.18
C CYS A 190 -25.38 9.72 2.29
N SER A 191 -26.14 9.77 3.37
CA SER A 191 -27.02 10.90 3.62
C SER A 191 -26.43 11.82 4.67
N LEU A 192 -26.61 13.12 4.47
CA LEU A 192 -26.05 14.15 5.35
C LEU A 192 -26.47 13.98 6.80
N ASP A 193 -27.74 13.60 7.01
CA ASP A 193 -28.33 13.50 8.34
C ASP A 193 -27.92 12.21 9.10
N GLU A 194 -27.57 11.13 8.37
CA GLU A 194 -27.25 9.83 8.96
C GLU A 194 -25.75 9.61 9.10
N THR A 195 -25.00 9.85 8.04
CA THR A 195 -23.57 9.53 7.97
C THR A 195 -22.68 10.78 8.00
N GLY A 196 -23.21 11.92 7.62
CA GLY A 196 -22.45 13.12 7.28
C GLY A 196 -22.03 13.14 5.80
N GLN A 197 -21.37 14.22 5.41
CA GLN A 197 -20.89 14.43 4.05
C GLN A 197 -19.56 13.68 3.85
N PRO A 198 -19.45 12.72 2.94
CA PRO A 198 -18.16 12.11 2.61
C PRO A 198 -17.28 13.13 1.91
N ILE A 199 -16.08 13.36 2.44
CA ILE A 199 -15.13 14.35 1.93
C ILE A 199 -13.86 13.73 1.38
N SER A 200 -13.56 12.49 1.78
CA SER A 200 -12.40 11.75 1.23
C SER A 200 -12.62 10.25 1.27
N ILE A 201 -12.17 9.57 0.23
CA ILE A 201 -12.19 8.11 0.12
C ILE A 201 -10.79 7.58 -0.19
N GLY A 202 -10.52 6.34 0.24
CA GLY A 202 -9.29 5.62 -0.08
C GLY A 202 -9.53 4.11 -0.12
N ILE A 203 -9.19 3.47 -1.24
CA ILE A 203 -9.28 2.00 -1.37
C ILE A 203 -7.93 1.35 -1.02
N SER A 204 -7.97 0.18 -0.38
CA SER A 204 -6.77 -0.58 -0.08
C SER A 204 -6.13 -1.16 -1.36
N PRO A 205 -4.81 -1.41 -1.38
CA PRO A 205 -4.14 -1.97 -2.56
C PRO A 205 -4.68 -3.31 -3.04
N ASP A 206 -5.28 -4.10 -2.16
CA ASP A 206 -5.95 -5.36 -2.50
C ASP A 206 -7.39 -5.18 -3.03
N GLY A 207 -7.92 -3.94 -3.03
CA GLY A 207 -9.27 -3.64 -3.49
C GLY A 207 -10.40 -4.11 -2.58
N ALA A 208 -10.10 -4.71 -1.43
CA ALA A 208 -11.09 -5.32 -0.55
C ALA A 208 -11.59 -4.40 0.57
N LYS A 209 -10.87 -3.32 0.88
CA LYS A 209 -11.21 -2.40 1.97
C LYS A 209 -11.29 -0.97 1.46
N LEU A 210 -12.22 -0.22 2.03
CA LEU A 210 -12.41 1.19 1.73
C LEU A 210 -12.40 1.98 3.05
N VAL A 211 -11.69 3.09 3.08
CA VAL A 211 -11.78 4.09 4.14
C VAL A 211 -12.51 5.31 3.60
N VAL A 212 -13.38 5.87 4.42
CA VAL A 212 -14.12 7.09 4.12
C VAL A 212 -14.02 8.05 5.29
N SER A 213 -13.69 9.29 5.01
CA SER A 213 -13.81 10.40 5.97
C SER A 213 -15.11 11.13 5.71
N TYR A 214 -15.96 11.20 6.70
CA TYR A 214 -17.21 11.95 6.70
C TYR A 214 -17.06 13.20 7.53
N LEU A 215 -17.52 14.32 7.01
CA LEU A 215 -17.65 15.56 7.76
C LEU A 215 -19.08 15.64 8.34
N GLN A 216 -19.17 15.88 9.62
CA GLN A 216 -20.41 16.08 10.35
C GLN A 216 -20.39 17.46 11.01
N VAL A 217 -21.55 18.06 11.16
CA VAL A 217 -21.71 19.27 11.98
C VAL A 217 -22.59 18.90 13.17
N GLN A 218 -22.00 18.91 14.35
CA GLN A 218 -22.68 18.56 15.61
C GLN A 218 -22.67 19.78 16.53
N GLU A 219 -23.84 20.24 16.94
CA GLU A 219 -24.00 21.37 17.87
C GLU A 219 -23.23 22.64 17.47
N GLY A 220 -23.04 22.85 16.17
CA GLY A 220 -22.32 24.00 15.61
C GLY A 220 -20.81 23.82 15.46
N SER A 221 -20.25 22.68 15.87
CA SER A 221 -18.85 22.32 15.66
C SER A 221 -18.68 21.31 14.53
N ALA A 222 -17.56 21.39 13.82
CA ALA A 222 -17.18 20.40 12.82
C ALA A 222 -16.61 19.15 13.51
N ALA A 223 -17.02 17.97 13.07
CA ALA A 223 -16.46 16.70 13.50
C ALA A 223 -16.20 15.82 12.26
N SER A 224 -15.16 15.01 12.30
CA SER A 224 -14.95 14.00 11.27
C SER A 224 -15.19 12.61 11.81
N CYS A 225 -15.87 11.78 11.01
CA CYS A 225 -16.03 10.35 11.27
C CYS A 225 -15.24 9.57 10.21
N VAL A 226 -14.24 8.80 10.66
CA VAL A 226 -13.50 7.88 9.77
C VAL A 226 -14.11 6.51 9.89
N VAL A 227 -14.55 5.97 8.75
CA VAL A 227 -15.25 4.68 8.66
C VAL A 227 -14.46 3.74 7.75
N PHE A 228 -14.27 2.51 8.19
CA PHE A 228 -13.65 1.45 7.41
C PHE A 228 -14.68 0.40 7.01
N TYR A 229 -14.74 0.13 5.72
CA TYR A 229 -15.52 -0.92 5.11
C TYR A 229 -14.63 -2.08 4.68
N ASN A 230 -15.11 -3.31 4.82
CA ASN A 230 -14.44 -4.50 4.32
C ASN A 230 -15.42 -5.29 3.44
N PHE A 231 -15.11 -5.42 2.16
CA PHE A 231 -15.92 -6.13 1.18
C PHE A 231 -15.54 -7.62 1.06
N GLY A 232 -14.53 -8.06 1.81
CA GLY A 232 -14.13 -9.46 1.91
C GLY A 232 -15.01 -10.28 2.88
N SER A 233 -14.57 -11.51 3.14
CA SER A 233 -15.30 -12.46 4.00
C SER A 233 -15.52 -11.96 5.43
N VAL A 234 -14.56 -11.23 5.99
CA VAL A 234 -14.66 -10.69 7.35
C VAL A 234 -15.78 -9.65 7.42
N GLY A 235 -15.84 -8.72 6.47
CA GLY A 235 -16.86 -7.68 6.44
C GLY A 235 -18.26 -8.20 6.21
N SER A 236 -18.43 -9.41 5.65
CA SER A 236 -19.75 -10.05 5.50
C SER A 236 -20.43 -10.37 6.84
N ASN A 237 -19.69 -10.36 7.95
CA ASN A 237 -20.22 -10.56 9.30
C ASN A 237 -20.66 -9.25 9.97
N PHE A 238 -20.47 -8.12 9.33
CA PHE A 238 -20.79 -6.80 9.88
C PHE A 238 -21.94 -6.15 9.11
N VAL A 239 -22.73 -5.35 9.81
CA VAL A 239 -23.81 -4.57 9.20
C VAL A 239 -23.17 -3.56 8.26
N ASP A 240 -23.72 -3.45 7.06
CA ASP A 240 -23.25 -2.56 6.00
C ASP A 240 -21.75 -2.69 5.68
N LYS A 241 -21.13 -3.82 6.05
CA LYS A 241 -19.70 -4.11 5.90
C LYS A 241 -18.79 -3.12 6.66
N ILE A 242 -19.32 -2.36 7.62
CA ILE A 242 -18.56 -1.43 8.44
C ILE A 242 -17.85 -2.23 9.54
N VAL A 243 -16.53 -2.32 9.44
CA VAL A 243 -15.68 -3.09 10.37
C VAL A 243 -15.10 -2.24 11.48
N SER A 244 -14.96 -0.93 11.27
CA SER A 244 -14.44 0.02 12.25
C SER A 244 -14.92 1.43 11.94
N SER A 245 -15.18 2.21 12.98
CA SER A 245 -15.49 3.64 12.84
C SER A 245 -15.02 4.42 14.05
N LYS A 246 -14.59 5.66 13.85
CA LYS A 246 -14.20 6.56 14.94
C LYS A 246 -14.56 8.00 14.61
N VAL A 247 -15.17 8.68 15.59
CA VAL A 247 -15.50 10.10 15.51
C VAL A 247 -14.43 10.93 16.19
N TYR A 248 -14.03 12.02 15.54
CA TYR A 248 -13.07 13.02 16.00
C TYR A 248 -13.80 14.34 16.13
N ALA A 249 -14.11 14.73 17.36
CA ALA A 249 -14.76 16.01 17.66
C ALA A 249 -13.78 17.17 17.39
N ASP A 250 -14.32 18.30 16.96
CA ASP A 250 -13.56 19.51 16.69
C ASP A 250 -12.33 19.32 15.77
N THR A 251 -12.41 18.32 14.88
CA THR A 251 -11.32 17.94 13.98
C THR A 251 -11.86 17.71 12.57
N VAL A 252 -11.19 18.30 11.57
CA VAL A 252 -11.49 18.06 10.16
C VAL A 252 -10.44 17.14 9.57
N ILE A 253 -10.87 16.05 8.92
CA ILE A 253 -10.01 15.07 8.25
C ILE A 253 -10.27 15.12 6.74
N PRO A 254 -9.64 16.05 6.00
CA PRO A 254 -9.90 16.26 4.58
C PRO A 254 -9.31 15.19 3.67
N ARG A 255 -8.41 14.35 4.17
CA ARG A 255 -7.73 13.36 3.34
C ARG A 255 -7.50 12.04 4.08
N VAL A 256 -7.91 10.95 3.44
CA VAL A 256 -7.59 9.58 3.88
C VAL A 256 -6.97 8.81 2.72
N LYS A 257 -5.98 7.96 3.01
CA LYS A 257 -5.34 7.11 1.99
C LYS A 257 -4.70 5.88 2.62
N TYR A 258 -4.81 4.73 1.95
CA TYR A 258 -3.99 3.57 2.26
C TYR A 258 -2.56 3.81 1.78
N ILE A 259 -1.59 3.68 2.69
CA ILE A 259 -0.15 3.79 2.44
C ILE A 259 0.53 2.42 2.40
N GLY A 260 -0.20 1.37 2.66
CA GLY A 260 0.23 -0.02 2.63
C GLY A 260 -0.97 -0.96 2.57
N LYS A 261 -0.73 -2.27 2.56
CA LYS A 261 -1.82 -3.27 2.49
C LYS A 261 -2.75 -3.25 3.70
N SER A 262 -2.21 -2.92 4.87
CA SER A 262 -2.91 -2.91 6.16
C SER A 262 -2.75 -1.61 6.93
N THR A 263 -2.14 -0.60 6.32
CA THR A 263 -1.87 0.69 6.96
C THR A 263 -2.57 1.79 6.19
N CYS A 264 -3.36 2.59 6.89
CA CYS A 264 -4.04 3.76 6.37
C CYS A 264 -3.60 5.01 7.15
N ALA A 265 -3.55 6.14 6.48
CA ALA A 265 -3.31 7.43 7.10
C ALA A 265 -4.49 8.35 6.84
N ALA A 266 -4.88 9.07 7.89
CA ALA A 266 -5.83 10.18 7.82
C ALA A 266 -5.10 11.47 8.19
N ILE A 267 -5.20 12.45 7.31
CA ILE A 267 -4.60 13.77 7.53
C ILE A 267 -5.70 14.68 8.08
N SER A 268 -5.45 15.23 9.25
CA SER A 268 -6.33 16.18 9.90
C SER A 268 -5.72 17.58 9.91
N ASP A 269 -6.51 18.55 10.28
CA ASP A 269 -6.06 19.92 10.60
C ASP A 269 -5.11 19.99 11.80
N GLN A 270 -5.00 18.91 12.58
CA GLN A 270 -4.14 18.80 13.77
C GLN A 270 -2.93 17.89 13.56
N GLY A 271 -2.83 17.18 12.43
CA GLY A 271 -1.74 16.27 12.14
C GLY A 271 -2.14 15.01 11.40
N ILE A 272 -1.44 13.90 11.65
CA ILE A 272 -1.64 12.63 10.97
C ILE A 272 -2.08 11.56 11.96
N ILE A 273 -3.13 10.84 11.61
CA ILE A 273 -3.63 9.69 12.35
C ILE A 273 -3.32 8.43 11.54
N TYR A 274 -2.69 7.44 12.17
CA TYR A 274 -2.35 6.17 11.55
C TYR A 274 -3.27 5.07 12.04
N TYR A 275 -3.79 4.30 11.09
CA TYR A 275 -4.57 3.10 11.33
C TYR A 275 -3.82 1.88 10.83
N GLU A 276 -3.91 0.78 11.58
CA GLU A 276 -3.28 -0.49 11.21
C GLU A 276 -4.28 -1.63 11.46
N GLY A 277 -4.33 -2.57 10.54
CA GLY A 277 -5.18 -3.76 10.63
C GLY A 277 -5.39 -4.39 9.26
N ALA A 278 -5.15 -5.69 9.16
CA ALA A 278 -5.29 -6.41 7.89
C ALA A 278 -6.75 -6.48 7.43
N GLU A 279 -7.67 -6.71 8.38
CA GLU A 279 -9.11 -6.88 8.10
C GLU A 279 -9.96 -5.83 8.80
N ILE A 280 -9.57 -5.42 10.00
CA ILE A 280 -10.26 -4.44 10.84
C ILE A 280 -9.21 -3.38 11.22
N PRO A 281 -9.11 -2.28 10.47
CA PRO A 281 -8.19 -1.20 10.80
C PRO A 281 -8.61 -0.47 12.08
N GLU A 282 -7.66 -0.31 13.00
CA GLU A 282 -7.82 0.45 14.23
C GLU A 282 -6.76 1.54 14.32
N GLU A 283 -7.06 2.61 15.03
CA GLU A 283 -6.09 3.67 15.28
C GLU A 283 -4.90 3.13 16.07
N LYS A 284 -3.71 3.33 15.54
CA LYS A 284 -2.45 2.86 16.12
C LYS A 284 -1.68 3.99 16.78
N ASN A 285 -1.62 5.12 16.11
CA ASN A 285 -0.84 6.27 16.53
C ASN A 285 -1.38 7.55 15.89
N ALA A 286 -1.16 8.67 16.56
CA ALA A 286 -1.39 9.99 16.00
C ALA A 286 -0.14 10.86 16.21
N VAL A 287 0.20 11.63 15.20
CA VAL A 287 1.32 12.58 15.23
C VAL A 287 0.73 13.97 15.07
N THR A 288 0.86 14.81 16.07
CA THR A 288 0.46 16.22 16.01
C THR A 288 1.49 17.04 15.26
N VAL A 289 1.01 18.04 14.53
CA VAL A 289 1.81 19.02 13.80
C VAL A 289 1.43 20.39 14.32
N ASP A 290 2.39 21.11 14.90
CA ASP A 290 2.14 22.40 15.55
C ASP A 290 1.97 23.58 14.56
N SER A 291 2.25 23.36 13.28
CA SER A 291 2.15 24.34 12.21
C SER A 291 1.06 23.95 11.22
N GLU A 292 0.48 24.92 10.53
CA GLU A 292 -0.50 24.67 9.47
C GLU A 292 0.11 23.83 8.34
N ILE A 293 -0.61 22.77 7.95
CA ILE A 293 -0.19 21.89 6.86
C ILE A 293 -0.58 22.52 5.53
N GLU A 294 0.43 22.96 4.78
CA GLU A 294 0.25 23.58 3.47
C GLU A 294 0.01 22.53 2.38
N SER A 295 0.83 21.49 2.38
CA SER A 295 0.69 20.37 1.43
C SER A 295 1.21 19.04 1.98
N ILE A 296 0.77 17.97 1.34
CA ILE A 296 1.18 16.61 1.65
C ILE A 296 1.58 15.89 0.38
N PHE A 297 2.57 15.01 0.48
CA PHE A 297 2.94 14.09 -0.59
C PHE A 297 3.13 12.67 -0.05
N TRP A 298 2.87 11.70 -0.93
CA TRP A 298 2.87 10.28 -0.60
C TRP A 298 3.98 9.58 -1.36
N GLY A 299 4.68 8.65 -0.73
CA GLY A 299 5.68 7.83 -1.39
C GLY A 299 6.13 6.66 -0.52
N ASP A 300 6.20 5.47 -1.09
CA ASP A 300 6.78 4.23 -0.51
C ASP A 300 6.48 4.00 0.99
N GLY A 301 5.20 4.07 1.37
CA GLY A 301 4.77 3.92 2.76
C GLY A 301 5.17 5.07 3.68
N ARG A 302 5.54 6.22 3.13
CA ARG A 302 5.90 7.44 3.85
C ARG A 302 4.96 8.58 3.47
N ILE A 303 4.82 9.51 4.38
CA ILE A 303 4.09 10.75 4.17
C ILE A 303 5.05 11.89 4.41
N GLY A 304 5.17 12.78 3.44
CA GLY A 304 5.85 14.06 3.62
C GLY A 304 4.83 15.17 3.84
N ILE A 305 5.12 16.05 4.78
CA ILE A 305 4.31 17.22 5.10
C ILE A 305 5.13 18.47 4.81
N VAL A 306 4.52 19.44 4.18
CA VAL A 306 5.03 20.80 4.07
C VAL A 306 4.18 21.66 4.99
N THR A 307 4.82 22.37 5.91
CA THR A 307 4.18 23.28 6.85
C THR A 307 4.60 24.71 6.56
N LEU A 308 3.70 25.65 6.85
CA LEU A 308 4.07 27.06 6.91
C LEU A 308 5.04 27.26 8.09
N GLY A 309 6.29 27.65 7.78
CA GLY A 309 7.36 27.89 8.74
C GLY A 309 7.27 29.25 9.41
#